data_874e6e5423f4194409fb8b5a94c8e372
#
_entry.id   874e6e5423f4194409fb8b5a94c8e372
#
_cell.length_a   1.000
_cell.length_b   1.000
_cell.length_c   1.000
_cell.angle_alpha   90.00
_cell.angle_beta   90.00
_cell.angle_gamma   90.00
#
_symmetry.space_group_name_H-M   'P 1'
#
loop_
_entity.id
_entity.type
_entity.pdbx_description
1 polymer ?
#
loop_
_entity_poly.entity_id
_entity_poly.type
_entity_poly.pdbx_seq_one_letter_code
_entity_poly.pdbx_strand_id
1 'polypeptide(L)'
;VLCAQVLEHVDDPARGIRELGRVTRPGGRVLLSTHGAMVYHPNPVDLWRWTGAGLERLFTESGDWASVTVSAGSGTASSLAMLNAIYLEHVLRRTPLRVVRGPVVGLLNRAARALDRRVPALRDERPGTIAANYHVVAERAS
;
A
#
# COMPACT_ATOMS: atom_id res chain seq x y z
N VAL A 1 3.69 15.39 8.60
CA VAL A 1 3.65 14.16 9.40
C VAL A 1 3.86 12.97 8.48
N LEU A 2 4.60 11.96 8.94
CA LEU A 2 4.80 10.69 8.22
C LEU A 2 4.19 9.55 9.02
N CYS A 3 3.34 8.74 8.36
CA CYS A 3 2.70 7.56 8.93
C CYS A 3 2.84 6.39 7.94
N ALA A 4 3.83 5.54 8.14
CA ALA A 4 4.17 4.48 7.20
C ALA A 4 3.86 3.10 7.79
N GLN A 5 2.96 2.34 7.13
CA GLN A 5 2.60 0.97 7.51
C GLN A 5 2.15 0.87 8.99
N VAL A 6 1.17 1.69 9.35
CA VAL A 6 0.60 1.74 10.71
C VAL A 6 -0.91 1.57 10.70
N LEU A 7 -1.60 2.13 9.67
CA LEU A 7 -3.05 2.19 9.66
C LEU A 7 -3.72 0.81 9.63
N GLU A 8 -3.04 -0.19 9.09
CA GLU A 8 -3.46 -1.59 9.07
C GLU A 8 -3.48 -2.26 10.45
N HIS A 9 -2.81 -1.65 11.44
CA HIS A 9 -2.61 -2.21 12.79
C HIS A 9 -3.46 -1.52 13.87
N VAL A 10 -4.17 -0.44 13.54
CA VAL A 10 -4.94 0.34 14.54
C VAL A 10 -6.38 -0.16 14.66
N ASP A 11 -6.89 -0.21 15.88
CA ASP A 11 -8.28 -0.67 16.16
C ASP A 11 -9.32 0.27 15.56
N ASP A 12 -9.09 1.59 15.63
CA ASP A 12 -9.97 2.64 15.07
C ASP A 12 -9.20 3.52 14.07
N PRO A 13 -9.20 3.17 12.77
CA PRO A 13 -8.53 3.95 11.74
C PRO A 13 -9.04 5.39 11.62
N ALA A 14 -10.35 5.60 11.82
CA ALA A 14 -10.93 6.94 11.76
C ALA A 14 -10.37 7.85 12.87
N ARG A 15 -10.23 7.32 14.08
CA ARG A 15 -9.57 8.02 15.19
C ARG A 15 -8.10 8.28 14.88
N GLY A 16 -7.40 7.30 14.29
CA GLY A 16 -6.01 7.46 13.85
C GLY A 16 -5.84 8.64 12.89
N ILE A 17 -6.73 8.77 11.90
CA ILE A 17 -6.72 9.87 10.93
C ILE A 17 -7.03 11.22 11.61
N ARG A 18 -8.01 11.27 12.53
CA ARG A 18 -8.29 12.49 13.31
C ARG A 18 -7.05 12.95 14.09
N GLU A 19 -6.32 12.02 14.72
CA GLU A 19 -5.10 12.33 15.46
C GLU A 19 -3.97 12.81 14.54
N LEU A 20 -3.80 12.20 13.36
CA LEU A 20 -2.85 12.70 12.35
C LEU A 20 -3.19 14.15 11.95
N GLY A 21 -4.47 14.46 11.73
CA GLY A 21 -4.92 15.82 11.48
C GLY A 21 -4.63 16.76 12.65
N ARG A 22 -4.92 16.33 13.88
CA ARG A 22 -4.70 17.15 15.09
C ARG A 22 -3.25 17.57 15.27
N VAL A 23 -2.29 16.66 15.01
CA VAL A 23 -0.85 16.93 15.19
C VAL A 23 -0.20 17.57 13.98
N THR A 24 -0.89 17.65 12.86
CA THR A 24 -0.42 18.34 11.66
C THR A 24 -0.80 19.82 11.75
N ARG A 25 0.13 20.73 11.53
CA ARG A 25 -0.16 22.17 11.51
C ARG A 25 -1.14 22.51 10.37
N PRO A 26 -1.95 23.59 10.48
CA PRO A 26 -2.74 24.11 9.36
C PRO A 26 -1.89 24.29 8.09
N GLY A 27 -2.40 23.89 6.92
CA GLY A 27 -1.66 23.85 5.66
C GLY A 27 -0.53 22.83 5.59
N GLY A 28 -0.32 22.04 6.66
CA GLY A 28 0.67 20.96 6.69
C GLY A 28 0.18 19.70 6.01
N ARG A 29 1.10 18.75 5.75
CA ARG A 29 0.79 17.51 5.04
C ARG A 29 1.03 16.26 5.87
N VAL A 30 0.15 15.29 5.68
CA VAL A 30 0.33 13.90 6.10
C VAL A 30 0.72 13.09 4.87
N LEU A 31 1.81 12.36 4.99
CA LEU A 31 2.22 11.31 4.03
C LEU A 31 1.99 9.97 4.71
N LEU A 32 1.09 9.18 4.15
CA LEU A 32 0.74 7.88 4.73
C LEU A 32 0.94 6.77 3.70
N SER A 33 1.38 5.61 4.17
CA SER A 33 1.32 4.37 3.40
C SER A 33 0.67 3.27 4.22
N THR A 34 -0.10 2.39 3.55
CA THR A 34 -0.77 1.26 4.19
C THR A 34 -1.01 0.13 3.18
N HIS A 35 -1.42 -1.03 3.69
CA HIS A 35 -1.62 -2.22 2.87
C HIS A 35 -2.93 -2.20 2.07
N GLY A 36 -2.82 -2.53 0.78
CA GLY A 36 -3.92 -3.01 -0.04
C GLY A 36 -3.99 -4.53 0.02
N ALA A 37 -3.78 -5.21 -1.11
CA ALA A 37 -3.69 -6.67 -1.16
C ALA A 37 -2.30 -7.13 -0.69
N MET A 38 -2.23 -7.60 0.55
CA MET A 38 -0.98 -8.04 1.19
C MET A 38 -1.19 -9.33 1.96
N VAL A 39 -0.12 -10.12 2.13
CA VAL A 39 -0.13 -11.31 2.97
C VAL A 39 -0.42 -10.94 4.43
N TYR A 40 -0.93 -11.91 5.19
CA TYR A 40 -1.17 -11.74 6.62
C TYR A 40 0.12 -11.39 7.37
N HIS A 41 0.11 -10.33 8.16
CA HIS A 41 1.29 -9.72 8.78
C HIS A 41 1.00 -9.30 10.23
N PRO A 42 0.83 -10.28 11.18
CA PRO A 42 0.43 -10.00 12.57
C PRO A 42 1.59 -9.50 13.43
N ASN A 43 2.06 -8.27 13.20
CA ASN A 43 3.14 -7.69 13.99
C ASN A 43 2.92 -6.19 14.21
N PRO A 44 2.23 -5.76 15.28
CA PRO A 44 1.71 -6.58 16.41
C PRO A 44 0.38 -7.27 16.12
N VAL A 45 -0.49 -6.68 15.30
CA VAL A 45 -1.82 -7.18 14.92
C VAL A 45 -2.10 -6.74 13.48
N ASP A 46 -2.87 -7.50 12.72
CA ASP A 46 -3.16 -7.20 11.31
C ASP A 46 -4.68 -7.17 11.11
N LEU A 47 -5.26 -5.98 11.03
CA LEU A 47 -6.70 -5.76 11.10
C LEU A 47 -7.31 -5.36 9.76
N TRP A 48 -6.58 -4.61 8.92
CA TRP A 48 -7.18 -3.93 7.79
C TRP A 48 -6.46 -4.17 6.47
N ARG A 49 -7.28 -4.22 5.41
CA ARG A 49 -6.86 -4.14 4.01
C ARG A 49 -7.68 -3.08 3.33
N TRP A 50 -7.04 -2.26 2.53
CA TRP A 50 -7.66 -1.06 1.97
C TRP A 50 -7.83 -1.16 0.45
N THR A 51 -8.83 -0.44 -0.05
CA THR A 51 -8.92 0.00 -1.45
C THR A 51 -8.64 1.49 -1.49
N GLY A 52 -8.28 2.03 -2.66
CA GLY A 52 -8.07 3.47 -2.83
C GLY A 52 -9.31 4.27 -2.46
N ALA A 53 -10.47 3.85 -2.97
CA ALA A 53 -11.77 4.49 -2.65
C ALA A 53 -12.11 4.41 -1.15
N GLY A 54 -11.80 3.28 -0.50
CA GLY A 54 -12.00 3.12 0.94
C GLY A 54 -11.14 4.06 1.77
N LEU A 55 -9.88 4.26 1.38
CA LEU A 55 -8.97 5.20 2.03
C LEU A 55 -9.41 6.66 1.81
N GLU A 56 -9.75 7.03 0.57
CA GLU A 56 -10.21 8.36 0.25
C GLU A 56 -11.44 8.73 1.08
N ARG A 57 -12.43 7.83 1.12
CA ARG A 57 -13.64 7.99 1.94
C ARG A 57 -13.30 8.12 3.43
N LEU A 58 -12.45 7.24 3.95
CA LEU A 58 -12.07 7.25 5.36
C LEU A 58 -11.41 8.58 5.76
N PHE A 59 -10.50 9.11 4.92
CA PHE A 59 -9.87 10.39 5.18
C PHE A 59 -10.88 11.54 5.12
N THR A 60 -11.70 11.61 4.08
CA THR A 60 -12.67 12.70 3.89
C THR A 60 -13.74 12.75 4.97
N GLU A 61 -14.14 11.59 5.51
CA GLU A 61 -15.12 11.49 6.60
C GLU A 61 -14.52 11.68 8.00
N SER A 62 -13.18 11.54 8.14
CA SER A 62 -12.55 11.49 9.47
C SER A 62 -11.69 12.70 9.82
N GLY A 63 -11.52 13.68 8.92
CA GLY A 63 -10.63 14.81 9.19
C GLY A 63 -11.00 16.06 8.40
N ASP A 64 -10.40 17.17 8.80
CA ASP A 64 -10.52 18.46 8.12
C ASP A 64 -9.36 18.63 7.15
N TRP A 65 -9.54 18.08 5.95
CA TRP A 65 -8.53 18.05 4.90
C TRP A 65 -8.94 18.96 3.74
N ALA A 66 -8.05 19.89 3.37
CA ALA A 66 -8.21 20.71 2.17
C ALA A 66 -8.08 19.87 0.89
N SER A 67 -7.27 18.82 0.94
CA SER A 67 -7.14 17.86 -0.17
C SER A 67 -6.70 16.49 0.34
N VAL A 68 -7.19 15.43 -0.33
CA VAL A 68 -6.76 14.06 -0.13
C VAL A 68 -6.46 13.45 -1.50
N THR A 69 -5.28 12.91 -1.65
CA THR A 69 -4.88 12.20 -2.86
C THR A 69 -4.44 10.78 -2.47
N VAL A 70 -5.10 9.79 -3.04
CA VAL A 70 -4.76 8.37 -2.85
C VAL A 70 -4.18 7.83 -4.15
N SER A 71 -3.11 7.09 -4.06
CA SER A 71 -2.47 6.44 -5.21
C SER A 71 -1.98 5.05 -4.87
N ALA A 72 -2.04 4.13 -5.84
CA ALA A 72 -1.41 2.83 -5.71
C ALA A 72 0.11 2.97 -5.61
N GLY A 73 0.72 2.30 -4.65
CA GLY A 73 2.18 2.32 -4.44
C GLY A 73 2.97 1.61 -5.54
N SER A 74 2.31 0.71 -6.28
CA SER A 74 2.87 0.01 -7.44
C SER A 74 1.75 -0.40 -8.40
N GLY A 75 2.09 -0.67 -9.64
CA GLY A 75 1.13 -1.21 -10.60
C GLY A 75 0.75 -2.67 -10.31
N THR A 76 -0.25 -3.15 -10.98
CA THR A 76 -0.83 -4.50 -10.82
C THR A 76 0.22 -5.60 -11.03
N ALA A 77 1.01 -5.50 -12.10
CA ALA A 77 2.03 -6.52 -12.38
C ALA A 77 3.10 -6.58 -11.28
N SER A 78 3.56 -5.42 -10.79
CA SER A 78 4.53 -5.36 -9.68
C SER A 78 3.93 -5.87 -8.37
N SER A 79 2.66 -5.58 -8.09
CA SER A 79 1.95 -6.08 -6.91
C SER A 79 1.85 -7.61 -6.93
N LEU A 80 1.45 -8.19 -8.06
CA LEU A 80 1.37 -9.64 -8.23
C LEU A 80 2.75 -10.30 -8.16
N ALA A 81 3.78 -9.71 -8.78
CA ALA A 81 5.15 -10.23 -8.70
C ALA A 81 5.67 -10.24 -7.27
N MET A 82 5.39 -9.21 -6.49
CA MET A 82 5.75 -9.13 -5.07
C MET A 82 5.05 -10.22 -4.25
N LEU A 83 3.73 -10.39 -4.39
CA LEU A 83 2.97 -11.42 -3.67
C LEU A 83 3.48 -12.83 -4.03
N ASN A 84 3.73 -13.08 -5.32
CA ASN A 84 4.31 -14.35 -5.77
C ASN A 84 5.73 -14.57 -5.22
N ALA A 85 6.55 -13.51 -5.14
CA ALA A 85 7.90 -13.61 -4.58
C ALA A 85 7.86 -14.00 -3.09
N ILE A 86 6.96 -13.41 -2.31
CA ILE A 86 6.74 -13.76 -0.90
C ILE A 86 6.29 -15.22 -0.77
N TYR A 87 5.35 -15.64 -1.62
CA TYR A 87 4.87 -17.03 -1.63
C TYR A 87 5.99 -18.01 -2.00
N LEU A 88 6.74 -17.73 -3.07
CA LEU A 88 7.88 -18.55 -3.49
C LEU A 88 8.96 -18.63 -2.40
N GLU A 89 9.21 -17.53 -1.71
CA GLU A 89 10.12 -17.54 -0.56
C GLU A 89 9.68 -18.52 0.50
N HIS A 90 8.40 -18.48 0.85
CA HIS A 90 7.83 -19.37 1.87
C HIS A 90 7.96 -20.84 1.47
N VAL A 91 7.61 -21.18 0.22
CA VAL A 91 7.63 -22.55 -0.31
C VAL A 91 9.05 -23.08 -0.49
N LEU A 92 9.94 -22.25 -1.08
CA LEU A 92 11.29 -22.71 -1.45
C LEU A 92 12.31 -22.62 -0.32
N ARG A 93 11.97 -21.99 0.81
CA ARG A 93 12.89 -21.76 1.92
C ARG A 93 13.59 -23.04 2.43
N ARG A 94 12.88 -24.17 2.39
CA ARG A 94 13.36 -25.48 2.87
C ARG A 94 13.76 -26.45 1.77
N THR A 95 13.92 -25.96 0.53
CA THR A 95 14.27 -26.79 -0.63
C THR A 95 15.66 -26.42 -1.19
N PRO A 96 16.31 -27.32 -1.94
CA PRO A 96 17.57 -27.02 -2.66
C PRO A 96 17.41 -25.87 -3.65
N LEU A 97 16.19 -25.62 -4.15
CA LEU A 97 15.88 -24.56 -5.12
C LEU A 97 16.00 -23.14 -4.54
N ARG A 98 16.25 -23.01 -3.25
CA ARG A 98 16.50 -21.70 -2.59
C ARG A 98 17.59 -20.88 -3.28
N VAL A 99 18.57 -21.53 -3.90
CA VAL A 99 19.72 -20.86 -4.56
C VAL A 99 19.32 -20.09 -5.84
N VAL A 100 18.29 -20.59 -6.56
CA VAL A 100 17.81 -19.94 -7.80
C VAL A 100 16.71 -18.92 -7.53
N ARG A 101 16.20 -18.84 -6.30
CA ARG A 101 15.13 -17.92 -5.92
C ARG A 101 15.46 -16.46 -6.24
N GLY A 102 16.62 -15.98 -5.80
CA GLY A 102 17.03 -14.60 -5.98
C GLY A 102 17.01 -14.14 -7.45
N PRO A 103 17.69 -14.83 -8.35
CA PRO A 103 17.65 -14.53 -9.79
C PRO A 103 16.22 -14.57 -10.37
N VAL A 104 15.42 -15.58 -10.03
CA VAL A 104 14.06 -15.72 -10.53
C VAL A 104 13.18 -14.56 -10.06
N VAL A 105 13.17 -14.26 -8.77
CA VAL A 105 12.41 -13.11 -8.20
C VAL A 105 12.90 -11.79 -8.79
N GLY A 106 14.21 -11.64 -8.98
CA GLY A 106 14.80 -10.45 -9.61
C GLY A 106 14.31 -10.25 -11.05
N LEU A 107 14.26 -11.31 -11.83
CA LEU A 107 13.76 -11.28 -13.21
C LEU A 107 12.26 -10.96 -13.25
N LEU A 108 11.45 -11.64 -12.43
CA LEU A 108 10.01 -11.39 -12.31
C LEU A 108 9.72 -9.92 -11.95
N ASN A 109 10.42 -9.37 -10.98
CA ASN A 109 10.24 -7.98 -10.56
C ASN A 109 10.67 -6.97 -11.64
N ARG A 110 11.71 -7.28 -12.44
CA ARG A 110 12.11 -6.43 -13.58
C ARG A 110 11.05 -6.46 -14.68
N ALA A 111 10.58 -7.65 -15.04
CA ALA A 111 9.55 -7.82 -16.06
C ALA A 111 8.24 -7.13 -15.65
N ALA A 112 7.79 -7.33 -14.41
CA ALA A 112 6.59 -6.71 -13.87
C ALA A 112 6.66 -5.17 -13.89
N ARG A 113 7.78 -4.60 -13.43
CA ARG A 113 7.99 -3.15 -13.49
C ARG A 113 8.05 -2.61 -14.93
N ALA A 114 8.62 -3.38 -15.85
CA ALA A 114 8.64 -2.99 -17.26
C ALA A 114 7.22 -3.00 -17.85
N LEU A 115 6.40 -4.00 -17.49
CA LEU A 115 5.00 -4.10 -17.91
C LEU A 115 4.17 -2.93 -17.36
N ASP A 116 4.24 -2.64 -16.06
CA ASP A 116 3.54 -1.50 -15.44
C ASP A 116 3.94 -0.16 -16.07
N ARG A 117 5.20 -0.01 -16.50
CA ARG A 117 5.64 1.20 -17.20
C ARG A 117 5.08 1.32 -18.61
N ARG A 118 4.96 0.18 -19.32
CA ARG A 118 4.48 0.15 -20.71
C ARG A 118 2.95 0.19 -20.82
N VAL A 119 2.24 -0.22 -19.78
CA VAL A 119 0.77 -0.30 -19.75
C VAL A 119 0.25 0.56 -18.59
N PRO A 120 0.05 1.87 -18.80
CA PRO A 120 -0.39 2.79 -17.74
C PRO A 120 -1.69 2.35 -17.05
N ALA A 121 -2.58 1.69 -17.78
CA ALA A 121 -3.83 1.14 -17.23
C ALA A 121 -3.64 0.17 -16.06
N LEU A 122 -2.46 -0.44 -15.89
CA LEU A 122 -2.13 -1.31 -14.77
C LEU A 122 -1.75 -0.55 -13.48
N ARG A 123 -1.60 0.78 -13.57
CA ARG A 123 -1.27 1.63 -12.41
C ARG A 123 -2.47 2.30 -11.79
N ASP A 124 -3.51 2.52 -12.58
CA ASP A 124 -4.74 3.13 -12.12
C ASP A 124 -5.64 2.07 -11.48
N GLU A 125 -6.42 2.46 -10.47
CA GLU A 125 -7.39 1.58 -9.85
C GLU A 125 -8.61 1.45 -10.78
N ARG A 126 -8.76 0.28 -11.38
CA ARG A 126 -9.81 -0.09 -12.34
C ARG A 126 -10.27 -1.53 -12.10
N PRO A 127 -11.43 -1.93 -12.64
CA PRO A 127 -11.82 -3.35 -12.63
C PRO A 127 -10.70 -4.24 -13.15
N GLY A 128 -10.30 -5.24 -12.36
CA GLY A 128 -9.23 -6.19 -12.72
C GLY A 128 -7.82 -5.76 -12.30
N THR A 129 -7.62 -4.58 -11.71
CA THR A 129 -6.33 -4.18 -11.14
C THR A 129 -6.22 -4.54 -9.67
N ILE A 130 -4.98 -4.64 -9.18
CA ILE A 130 -4.66 -4.92 -7.77
C ILE A 130 -3.49 -4.03 -7.33
N ALA A 131 -3.60 -3.45 -6.15
CA ALA A 131 -2.53 -2.70 -5.51
C ALA A 131 -2.13 -3.38 -4.20
N ALA A 132 -0.84 -3.64 -4.02
CA ALA A 132 -0.33 -4.23 -2.79
C ALA A 132 -0.27 -3.22 -1.65
N ASN A 133 0.03 -1.97 -1.98
CA ASN A 133 0.10 -0.85 -1.04
C ASN A 133 -0.53 0.39 -1.65
N TYR A 134 -0.98 1.29 -0.77
CA TYR A 134 -1.46 2.63 -1.12
C TYR A 134 -0.62 3.70 -0.46
N HIS A 135 -0.50 4.83 -1.12
CA HIS A 135 0.05 6.06 -0.59
C HIS A 135 -1.06 7.10 -0.52
N VAL A 136 -1.12 7.82 0.59
CA VAL A 136 -2.03 8.95 0.78
C VAL A 136 -1.22 10.21 1.06
N VAL A 137 -1.57 11.27 0.36
CA VAL A 137 -1.12 12.64 0.66
C VAL A 137 -2.36 13.43 1.04
N ALA A 138 -2.46 13.85 2.29
CA ALA A 138 -3.54 14.67 2.79
C ALA A 138 -2.99 16.00 3.28
N GLU A 139 -3.57 17.12 2.82
CA GLU A 139 -3.22 18.47 3.25
C GLU A 139 -4.28 18.96 4.23
N ARG A 140 -3.87 19.36 5.43
CA ARG A 140 -4.77 19.88 6.44
C ARG A 140 -5.30 21.24 6.03
N ALA A 141 -6.60 21.48 6.23
CA ALA A 141 -7.22 22.80 6.04
C ALA A 141 -6.55 23.88 6.91
N SER A 142 -6.60 25.11 6.43
CA SER A 142 -5.98 26.28 7.06
C SER A 142 -6.73 26.74 8.30
#